data_4eac5580631b2e992500cd49496ee7af
#
_entry.id   4eac5580631b2e992500cd49496ee7af
#
_cell.length_a   1.000
_cell.length_b   1.000
_cell.length_c   1.000
_cell.angle_alpha   90.00
_cell.angle_beta   90.00
_cell.angle_gamma   90.00
#
_symmetry.space_group_name_H-M   'P 1'
#
loop_
_entity.id
_entity.type
_entity.pdbx_description
1 polymer ?
#
loop_
_entity_poly.entity_id
_entity_poly.type
_entity_poly.pdbx_seq_one_letter_code
_entity_poly.pdbx_strand_id
1 'polypeptide(L)'
;MSTADIARQSPGTDGPADEREVTAVSAGRDAGLEAIESDLVRSRFHVLSAIAAYFARPRWWVEIALIGALYGVYSLIRNSVGEVADTAFRNAESLLSFEDRFHIALERPLNEWVHHTPIVADIVALQYATLHFIVTPAVLVWLFFRRSTHYRAVSAILIVTTVLALIGFYWFPTAPPRLLSQQGFVDIMSQTSSWGWWPESGTPGSDAISNQFAAMPSLHCAWAAWCGLSLFFLARRMWVRILGLIYPFTTFFVVMGSGNHFILDVLAGLATLAVGAAVVFGIRASWRHRVRRRHADRGRMRPIR
;
A
#
# COMPACT_ATOMS: atom_id res chain seq x y z
N MET A 1 -95.52 4.09 18.17
CA MET A 1 -95.94 3.85 16.77
C MET A 1 -94.82 4.36 15.89
N SER A 2 -94.10 3.66 15.12
CA SER A 2 -93.98 2.38 14.45
C SER A 2 -92.72 2.43 13.70
N THR A 3 -91.81 1.59 14.05
CA THR A 3 -91.04 0.53 13.37
C THR A 3 -91.01 0.61 11.83
N ALA A 4 -89.78 0.33 11.37
CA ALA A 4 -89.34 -0.18 10.06
C ALA A 4 -89.04 0.88 8.98
N ASP A 5 -87.79 1.06 8.61
CA ASP A 5 -87.16 0.34 7.50
C ASP A 5 -85.65 0.63 7.47
N ILE A 6 -84.83 -0.33 7.88
CA ILE A 6 -83.44 -0.34 7.59
C ILE A 6 -83.24 -1.25 6.38
N ALA A 7 -83.17 -0.65 5.21
CA ALA A 7 -82.85 -1.34 3.98
C ALA A 7 -81.35 -1.70 3.95
N ARG A 8 -81.13 -3.00 3.74
CA ARG A 8 -79.81 -3.63 3.52
C ARG A 8 -79.04 -2.96 2.37
N GLN A 9 -77.91 -2.38 2.66
CA GLN A 9 -76.88 -2.17 1.64
C GLN A 9 -75.99 -3.43 1.60
N SER A 10 -76.00 -4.12 0.48
CA SER A 10 -75.11 -5.21 0.13
C SER A 10 -73.67 -4.63 -0.07
N PRO A 11 -72.62 -5.31 0.39
CA PRO A 11 -71.26 -4.90 0.05
C PRO A 11 -71.01 -5.13 -1.44
N GLY A 12 -70.60 -4.06 -2.11
CA GLY A 12 -70.20 -4.10 -3.51
C GLY A 12 -69.05 -5.12 -3.70
N THR A 13 -69.25 -6.00 -4.64
CA THR A 13 -68.27 -6.92 -5.17
C THR A 13 -67.22 -6.07 -5.87
N ASP A 14 -66.08 -5.83 -5.21
CA ASP A 14 -64.91 -5.30 -5.86
C ASP A 14 -64.44 -6.35 -6.90
N GLY A 15 -64.59 -5.98 -8.14
CA GLY A 15 -64.33 -6.82 -9.29
C GLY A 15 -62.85 -7.01 -9.58
N PRO A 16 -62.50 -7.84 -10.58
CA PRO A 16 -61.17 -8.29 -10.92
C PRO A 16 -60.20 -7.22 -11.45
N ALA A 17 -60.51 -5.93 -11.29
CA ALA A 17 -59.69 -4.80 -11.72
C ALA A 17 -58.50 -4.54 -10.78
N ASP A 18 -58.69 -4.73 -9.47
CA ASP A 18 -57.66 -4.44 -8.45
C ASP A 18 -56.52 -5.49 -8.44
N GLU A 19 -56.84 -6.76 -8.65
CA GLU A 19 -55.80 -7.80 -8.78
C GLU A 19 -54.93 -7.63 -10.02
N ARG A 20 -55.46 -7.08 -11.11
CA ARG A 20 -54.65 -6.85 -12.32
C ARG A 20 -53.74 -5.65 -12.16
N GLU A 21 -54.12 -4.62 -11.44
CA GLU A 21 -53.31 -3.45 -11.19
C GLU A 21 -52.15 -3.78 -10.22
N VAL A 22 -52.39 -4.54 -9.16
CA VAL A 22 -51.38 -5.04 -8.23
C VAL A 22 -50.37 -5.97 -8.93
N THR A 23 -50.86 -6.83 -9.84
CA THR A 23 -49.98 -7.73 -10.61
C THR A 23 -49.13 -6.97 -11.63
N ALA A 24 -49.65 -5.93 -12.27
CA ALA A 24 -48.92 -5.08 -13.19
C ALA A 24 -47.83 -4.24 -12.49
N VAL A 25 -48.13 -3.73 -11.29
CA VAL A 25 -47.17 -2.98 -10.47
C VAL A 25 -46.06 -3.90 -9.95
N SER A 26 -46.38 -5.12 -9.52
CA SER A 26 -45.35 -6.11 -9.09
C SER A 26 -44.47 -6.55 -10.26
N ALA A 27 -45.05 -6.84 -11.42
CA ALA A 27 -44.27 -7.22 -12.61
C ALA A 27 -43.35 -6.10 -13.12
N GLY A 28 -43.80 -4.83 -13.04
CA GLY A 28 -42.95 -3.67 -13.36
C GLY A 28 -41.83 -3.47 -12.37
N ARG A 29 -42.04 -3.76 -11.09
CA ARG A 29 -41.02 -3.71 -10.03
C ARG A 29 -39.98 -4.82 -10.19
N ASP A 30 -40.41 -6.03 -10.52
CA ASP A 30 -39.52 -7.17 -10.73
C ASP A 30 -38.67 -6.98 -11.99
N ALA A 31 -39.25 -6.46 -13.09
CA ALA A 31 -38.53 -6.10 -14.30
C ALA A 31 -37.49 -4.98 -14.03
N GLY A 32 -37.81 -4.00 -13.17
CA GLY A 32 -36.92 -2.94 -12.74
C GLY A 32 -35.74 -3.48 -11.91
N LEU A 33 -35.99 -4.42 -11.00
CA LEU A 33 -34.95 -5.08 -10.20
C LEU A 33 -34.01 -5.93 -11.06
N GLU A 34 -34.56 -6.71 -12.00
CA GLU A 34 -33.77 -7.50 -12.95
C GLU A 34 -32.90 -6.61 -13.86
N ALA A 35 -33.42 -5.48 -14.30
CA ALA A 35 -32.65 -4.50 -15.08
C ALA A 35 -31.47 -3.92 -14.26
N ILE A 36 -31.70 -3.54 -13.00
CA ILE A 36 -30.67 -3.02 -12.10
C ILE A 36 -29.63 -4.11 -11.82
N GLU A 37 -30.04 -5.33 -11.54
CA GLU A 37 -29.13 -6.46 -11.30
C GLU A 37 -28.30 -6.78 -12.54
N SER A 38 -28.89 -6.76 -13.73
CA SER A 38 -28.19 -6.97 -15.00
C SER A 38 -27.15 -5.88 -15.27
N ASP A 39 -27.47 -4.61 -14.97
CA ASP A 39 -26.53 -3.49 -15.12
C ASP A 39 -25.39 -3.52 -14.11
N LEU A 40 -25.66 -3.92 -12.86
CA LEU A 40 -24.64 -4.14 -11.84
C LEU A 40 -23.68 -5.28 -12.23
N VAL A 41 -24.25 -6.37 -12.74
CA VAL A 41 -23.45 -7.51 -13.23
C VAL A 41 -22.61 -7.09 -14.44
N ARG A 42 -23.18 -6.35 -15.39
CA ARG A 42 -22.50 -5.81 -16.57
C ARG A 42 -21.38 -4.84 -16.17
N SER A 43 -21.65 -3.92 -15.25
CA SER A 43 -20.66 -2.99 -14.71
C SER A 43 -19.49 -3.72 -14.04
N ARG A 44 -19.76 -4.73 -13.20
CA ARG A 44 -18.70 -5.58 -12.60
C ARG A 44 -17.88 -6.31 -13.65
N PHE A 45 -18.50 -6.79 -14.74
CA PHE A 45 -17.78 -7.41 -15.85
C PHE A 45 -16.88 -6.42 -16.59
N HIS A 46 -17.32 -5.18 -16.80
CA HIS A 46 -16.50 -4.14 -17.44
C HIS A 46 -15.30 -3.76 -16.58
N VAL A 47 -15.47 -3.57 -15.27
CA VAL A 47 -14.37 -3.29 -14.33
C VAL A 47 -13.38 -4.46 -14.29
N LEU A 48 -13.86 -5.70 -14.18
CA LEU A 48 -13.00 -6.89 -14.16
C LEU A 48 -12.26 -7.10 -15.49
N SER A 49 -12.92 -6.80 -16.63
CA SER A 49 -12.27 -6.88 -17.94
C SER A 49 -11.22 -5.78 -18.15
N ALA A 50 -11.48 -4.56 -17.67
CA ALA A 50 -10.52 -3.47 -17.67
C ALA A 50 -9.30 -3.78 -16.80
N ILE A 51 -9.53 -4.32 -15.59
CA ILE A 51 -8.46 -4.81 -14.72
C ILE A 51 -7.67 -5.93 -15.39
N ALA A 52 -8.34 -6.91 -16.02
CA ALA A 52 -7.67 -8.00 -16.73
C ALA A 52 -6.86 -7.49 -17.94
N ALA A 53 -7.40 -6.53 -18.70
CA ALA A 53 -6.70 -5.88 -19.81
C ALA A 53 -5.50 -5.06 -19.32
N TYR A 54 -5.62 -4.37 -18.20
CA TYR A 54 -4.52 -3.69 -17.53
C TYR A 54 -3.42 -4.69 -17.14
N PHE A 55 -3.76 -5.83 -16.55
CA PHE A 55 -2.79 -6.88 -16.22
C PHE A 55 -2.17 -7.57 -17.43
N ALA A 56 -2.79 -7.51 -18.61
CA ALA A 56 -2.25 -8.10 -19.84
C ALA A 56 -1.17 -7.26 -20.54
N ARG A 57 -1.32 -5.91 -20.54
CA ARG A 57 -0.37 -5.01 -21.21
C ARG A 57 -0.16 -3.75 -20.38
N PRO A 58 1.04 -3.56 -19.75
CA PRO A 58 1.33 -2.35 -18.99
C PRO A 58 1.35 -1.12 -19.92
N ARG A 59 0.65 -0.07 -19.50
CA ARG A 59 0.64 1.22 -20.19
C ARG A 59 1.36 2.21 -19.29
N TRP A 60 2.45 2.80 -19.75
CA TRP A 60 3.31 3.70 -18.98
C TRP A 60 2.54 4.86 -18.32
N TRP A 61 1.54 5.43 -18.99
CA TRP A 61 0.73 6.51 -18.44
C TRP A 61 -0.18 6.06 -17.27
N VAL A 62 -0.63 4.81 -17.27
CA VAL A 62 -1.38 4.25 -16.13
C VAL A 62 -0.49 4.09 -14.92
N GLU A 63 0.77 3.70 -15.11
CA GLU A 63 1.75 3.61 -14.03
C GLU A 63 2.01 5.00 -13.41
N ILE A 64 2.18 6.03 -14.24
CA ILE A 64 2.34 7.43 -13.78
C ILE A 64 1.08 7.88 -13.01
N ALA A 65 -0.11 7.60 -13.53
CA ALA A 65 -1.37 7.94 -12.86
C ALA A 65 -1.51 7.24 -11.50
N LEU A 66 -1.13 5.96 -11.40
CA LEU A 66 -1.14 5.22 -10.14
C LEU A 66 -0.14 5.79 -9.12
N ILE A 67 1.08 6.12 -9.56
CA ILE A 67 2.08 6.78 -8.70
C ILE A 67 1.57 8.14 -8.22
N GLY A 68 0.99 8.93 -9.12
CA GLY A 68 0.40 10.23 -8.78
C GLY A 68 -0.77 10.12 -7.81
N ALA A 69 -1.65 9.14 -8.01
CA ALA A 69 -2.77 8.87 -7.10
C ALA A 69 -2.26 8.42 -5.71
N LEU A 70 -1.26 7.54 -5.67
CA LEU A 70 -0.64 7.09 -4.42
C LEU A 70 0.03 8.24 -3.68
N TYR A 71 0.72 9.14 -4.39
CA TYR A 71 1.28 10.35 -3.83
C TYR A 71 0.19 11.31 -3.31
N GLY A 72 -0.93 11.44 -4.04
CA GLY A 72 -2.08 12.24 -3.61
C GLY A 72 -2.69 11.70 -2.31
N VAL A 73 -2.89 10.38 -2.20
CA VAL A 73 -3.38 9.73 -0.98
C VAL A 73 -2.39 9.93 0.18
N TYR A 74 -1.09 9.76 -0.08
CA TYR A 74 -0.05 10.06 0.91
C TYR A 74 -0.14 11.50 1.40
N SER A 75 -0.28 12.48 0.51
CA SER A 75 -0.37 13.90 0.86
C SER A 75 -1.64 14.22 1.67
N LEU A 76 -2.77 13.59 1.33
CA LEU A 76 -4.02 13.75 2.09
C LEU A 76 -3.90 13.20 3.52
N ILE A 77 -3.39 11.98 3.68
CA ILE A 77 -3.17 11.37 5.00
C ILE A 77 -2.25 12.25 5.84
N ARG A 78 -1.17 12.75 5.24
CA ARG A 78 -0.21 13.61 5.91
C ARG A 78 -0.81 14.92 6.44
N ASN A 79 -1.64 15.59 5.63
CA ASN A 79 -2.21 16.89 5.99
C ASN A 79 -3.31 16.79 7.07
N SER A 80 -3.84 15.58 7.32
CA SER A 80 -4.83 15.33 8.38
C SER A 80 -4.21 15.11 9.78
N VAL A 81 -2.87 15.15 9.91
CA VAL A 81 -2.11 14.71 11.08
C VAL A 81 -1.61 15.91 11.93
N GLY A 82 -2.40 16.96 12.10
CA GLY A 82 -1.99 18.17 12.85
C GLY A 82 -1.76 18.02 14.37
N GLU A 83 -2.31 17.00 15.05
CA GLU A 83 -2.23 16.83 16.53
C GLU A 83 -1.49 15.54 16.96
N VAL A 84 -0.65 14.95 16.11
CA VAL A 84 -0.11 13.59 16.32
C VAL A 84 1.28 13.56 16.94
N ALA A 85 1.93 14.72 17.12
CA ALA A 85 3.30 14.77 17.64
C ALA A 85 3.43 14.02 18.98
N ASP A 86 2.60 14.34 19.97
CA ASP A 86 2.65 13.69 21.29
C ASP A 86 2.45 12.17 21.21
N THR A 87 1.55 11.72 20.35
CA THR A 87 1.33 10.29 20.14
C THR A 87 2.54 9.64 19.46
N ALA A 88 3.12 10.32 18.47
CA ALA A 88 4.29 9.82 17.75
C ALA A 88 5.52 9.70 18.68
N PHE A 89 5.73 10.66 19.58
CA PHE A 89 6.80 10.57 20.58
C PHE A 89 6.54 9.44 21.60
N ARG A 90 5.32 9.31 22.14
CA ARG A 90 4.98 8.19 23.04
C ARG A 90 5.18 6.83 22.38
N ASN A 91 4.80 6.68 21.10
CA ASN A 91 5.01 5.46 20.36
C ASN A 91 6.52 5.16 20.17
N ALA A 92 7.31 6.18 19.84
CA ALA A 92 8.77 6.06 19.70
C ALA A 92 9.45 5.65 21.02
N GLU A 93 9.07 6.27 22.14
CA GLU A 93 9.59 5.91 23.47
C GLU A 93 9.18 4.48 23.86
N SER A 94 7.97 4.04 23.51
CA SER A 94 7.51 2.67 23.75
C SER A 94 8.31 1.65 22.92
N LEU A 95 8.60 1.97 21.66
CA LEU A 95 9.45 1.14 20.80
C LEU A 95 10.86 1.03 21.37
N LEU A 96 11.47 2.16 21.71
CA LEU A 96 12.82 2.19 22.27
C LEU A 96 12.89 1.41 23.57
N SER A 97 11.90 1.57 24.46
CA SER A 97 11.81 0.83 25.73
C SER A 97 11.69 -0.69 25.50
N PHE A 98 10.96 -1.08 24.45
CA PHE A 98 10.86 -2.49 24.04
C PHE A 98 12.23 -3.00 23.54
N GLU A 99 12.89 -2.25 22.66
CA GLU A 99 14.20 -2.63 22.11
C GLU A 99 15.27 -2.71 23.19
N ASP A 100 15.28 -1.77 24.12
CA ASP A 100 16.19 -1.78 25.28
C ASP A 100 15.94 -3.01 26.20
N ARG A 101 14.68 -3.36 26.45
CA ARG A 101 14.30 -4.52 27.26
C ARG A 101 14.79 -5.84 26.69
N PHE A 102 14.81 -5.95 25.35
CA PHE A 102 15.27 -7.16 24.65
C PHE A 102 16.72 -7.05 24.18
N HIS A 103 17.42 -5.97 24.51
CA HIS A 103 18.82 -5.72 24.12
C HIS A 103 19.05 -5.73 22.60
N ILE A 104 18.06 -5.23 21.84
CA ILE A 104 18.10 -5.16 20.37
C ILE A 104 18.20 -3.73 19.81
N ALA A 105 18.33 -2.71 20.65
CA ALA A 105 18.50 -1.30 20.27
C ALA A 105 19.87 -1.06 19.62
N LEU A 106 20.08 -1.61 18.41
CA LEU A 106 21.33 -1.54 17.66
C LEU A 106 21.54 -0.19 16.99
N GLU A 107 20.49 0.57 16.76
CA GLU A 107 20.53 1.86 16.07
C GLU A 107 21.23 2.93 16.93
N ARG A 108 21.14 2.87 18.27
CA ARG A 108 21.80 3.87 19.14
C ARG A 108 23.32 3.83 19.03
N PRO A 109 24.01 2.69 19.28
CA PRO A 109 25.47 2.63 19.15
C PRO A 109 25.91 2.82 17.68
N LEU A 110 25.07 2.43 16.72
CA LEU A 110 25.36 2.65 15.30
C LEU A 110 25.31 4.14 14.93
N ASN A 111 24.28 4.86 15.39
CA ASN A 111 24.12 6.29 15.17
C ASN A 111 25.27 7.08 15.83
N GLU A 112 25.63 6.73 17.05
CA GLU A 112 26.77 7.34 17.76
C GLU A 112 28.07 7.12 16.98
N TRP A 113 28.34 5.90 16.49
CA TRP A 113 29.51 5.62 15.68
C TRP A 113 29.54 6.43 14.38
N VAL A 114 28.40 6.51 13.68
CA VAL A 114 28.27 7.31 12.45
C VAL A 114 28.51 8.79 12.75
N HIS A 115 27.94 9.32 13.85
CA HIS A 115 28.14 10.71 14.29
C HIS A 115 29.61 11.08 14.44
N HIS A 116 30.39 10.18 15.05
CA HIS A 116 31.83 10.39 15.30
C HIS A 116 32.74 10.07 14.11
N THR A 117 32.17 9.65 12.97
CA THR A 117 32.93 9.29 11.76
C THR A 117 32.46 10.14 10.57
N PRO A 118 32.99 11.37 10.36
CA PRO A 118 32.45 12.35 9.41
C PRO A 118 32.27 11.81 7.98
N ILE A 119 33.26 11.08 7.45
CA ILE A 119 33.16 10.50 6.10
C ILE A 119 31.99 9.49 6.01
N VAL A 120 31.74 8.71 7.05
CA VAL A 120 30.62 7.77 7.07
C VAL A 120 29.30 8.52 7.21
N ALA A 121 29.25 9.57 8.04
CA ALA A 121 28.09 10.42 8.18
C ALA A 121 27.68 11.05 6.83
N ASP A 122 28.63 11.55 6.07
CA ASP A 122 28.42 12.11 4.73
C ASP A 122 27.87 11.06 3.75
N ILE A 123 28.45 9.86 3.73
CA ILE A 123 27.98 8.76 2.86
C ILE A 123 26.57 8.33 3.27
N VAL A 124 26.32 8.17 4.57
CA VAL A 124 25.01 7.79 5.11
C VAL A 124 23.94 8.82 4.76
N ALA A 125 24.22 10.11 4.95
CA ALA A 125 23.31 11.19 4.60
C ALA A 125 23.02 11.23 3.10
N LEU A 126 24.04 11.14 2.25
CA LEU A 126 23.89 11.13 0.80
C LEU A 126 23.06 9.92 0.33
N GLN A 127 23.37 8.73 0.84
CA GLN A 127 22.64 7.51 0.48
C GLN A 127 21.17 7.58 0.93
N TYR A 128 20.91 8.04 2.16
CA TYR A 128 19.57 8.22 2.67
C TYR A 128 18.74 9.18 1.82
N ALA A 129 19.32 10.34 1.45
CA ALA A 129 18.62 11.38 0.71
C ALA A 129 18.39 11.05 -0.78
N THR A 130 19.19 10.15 -1.38
CA THR A 130 19.21 10.01 -2.86
C THR A 130 18.87 8.60 -3.36
N LEU A 131 19.40 7.56 -2.72
CA LEU A 131 19.54 6.27 -3.40
C LEU A 131 18.20 5.59 -3.68
N HIS A 132 17.24 5.69 -2.78
CA HIS A 132 15.90 5.10 -2.98
C HIS A 132 15.11 5.80 -4.11
N PHE A 133 15.32 7.12 -4.32
CA PHE A 133 14.72 7.87 -5.44
C PHE A 133 15.30 7.48 -6.79
N ILE A 134 16.51 6.92 -6.82
CA ILE A 134 17.18 6.49 -8.05
C ILE A 134 16.93 5.00 -8.29
N VAL A 135 17.21 4.14 -7.30
CA VAL A 135 17.20 2.68 -7.47
C VAL A 135 15.79 2.14 -7.68
N THR A 136 14.81 2.60 -6.92
CA THR A 136 13.43 2.09 -7.05
C THR A 136 12.83 2.37 -8.44
N PRO A 137 12.86 3.60 -8.97
CA PRO A 137 12.42 3.85 -10.33
C PRO A 137 13.27 3.12 -11.38
N ALA A 138 14.58 3.03 -11.21
CA ALA A 138 15.45 2.31 -12.14
C ALA A 138 15.09 0.82 -12.23
N VAL A 139 14.81 0.16 -11.09
CA VAL A 139 14.36 -1.23 -11.05
C VAL A 139 12.98 -1.37 -11.70
N LEU A 140 12.04 -0.45 -11.46
CA LEU A 140 10.73 -0.45 -12.13
C LEU A 140 10.86 -0.33 -13.64
N VAL A 141 11.67 0.61 -14.14
CA VAL A 141 11.95 0.81 -15.56
C VAL A 141 12.60 -0.44 -16.16
N TRP A 142 13.61 -1.01 -15.45
CA TRP A 142 14.25 -2.26 -15.89
C TRP A 142 13.25 -3.42 -15.96
N LEU A 143 12.39 -3.60 -14.97
CA LEU A 143 11.33 -4.62 -14.98
C LEU A 143 10.38 -4.41 -16.16
N PHE A 144 9.95 -3.17 -16.40
CA PHE A 144 9.03 -2.84 -17.48
C PHE A 144 9.59 -3.26 -18.85
N PHE A 145 10.84 -2.89 -19.17
CA PHE A 145 11.45 -3.16 -20.47
C PHE A 145 12.06 -4.56 -20.61
N ARG A 146 12.62 -5.10 -19.53
CA ARG A 146 13.42 -6.33 -19.58
C ARG A 146 12.73 -7.54 -18.97
N ARG A 147 11.68 -7.36 -18.17
CA ARG A 147 10.95 -8.40 -17.43
C ARG A 147 9.45 -8.19 -17.46
N SER A 148 8.91 -7.79 -18.60
CA SER A 148 7.49 -7.42 -18.80
C SER A 148 6.50 -8.47 -18.30
N THR A 149 6.83 -9.78 -18.41
CA THR A 149 6.00 -10.88 -17.90
C THR A 149 5.88 -10.91 -16.37
N HIS A 150 6.88 -10.38 -15.66
CA HIS A 150 6.91 -10.31 -14.19
C HIS A 150 6.48 -8.94 -13.67
N TYR A 151 6.58 -7.92 -14.51
CA TYR A 151 6.39 -6.51 -14.14
C TYR A 151 5.13 -6.30 -13.31
N ARG A 152 3.97 -6.78 -13.79
CA ARG A 152 2.68 -6.58 -13.13
C ARG A 152 2.58 -7.16 -11.73
N ALA A 153 3.14 -8.35 -11.51
CA ALA A 153 3.13 -8.96 -10.20
C ALA A 153 4.06 -8.21 -9.25
N VAL A 154 5.26 -7.88 -9.75
CA VAL A 154 6.31 -7.29 -8.93
C VAL A 154 5.98 -5.83 -8.60
N SER A 155 5.48 -5.03 -9.57
CA SER A 155 5.02 -3.66 -9.31
C SER A 155 3.79 -3.62 -8.40
N ALA A 156 2.85 -4.56 -8.55
CA ALA A 156 1.71 -4.66 -7.64
C ALA A 156 2.13 -4.94 -6.18
N ILE A 157 3.17 -5.74 -5.95
CA ILE A 157 3.74 -5.94 -4.61
C ILE A 157 4.22 -4.61 -4.04
N LEU A 158 4.97 -3.82 -4.80
CA LEU A 158 5.46 -2.52 -4.36
C LEU A 158 4.30 -1.58 -3.99
N ILE A 159 3.27 -1.50 -4.84
CA ILE A 159 2.09 -0.65 -4.61
C ILE A 159 1.34 -1.09 -3.35
N VAL A 160 1.04 -2.39 -3.21
CA VAL A 160 0.32 -2.92 -2.04
C VAL A 160 1.14 -2.70 -0.76
N THR A 161 2.44 -2.93 -0.80
CA THR A 161 3.35 -2.65 0.33
C THR A 161 3.30 -1.18 0.72
N THR A 162 3.35 -0.27 -0.24
CA THR A 162 3.28 1.17 0.02
C THR A 162 1.93 1.56 0.63
N VAL A 163 0.82 1.04 0.10
CA VAL A 163 -0.52 1.31 0.66
C VAL A 163 -0.63 0.80 2.10
N LEU A 164 -0.13 -0.41 2.38
CA LEU A 164 -0.12 -0.96 3.74
C LEU A 164 0.72 -0.12 4.69
N ALA A 165 1.88 0.36 4.24
CA ALA A 165 2.72 1.25 5.04
C ALA A 165 2.06 2.60 5.32
N LEU A 166 1.36 3.21 4.34
CA LEU A 166 0.61 4.44 4.55
C LEU A 166 -0.51 4.26 5.60
N ILE A 167 -1.17 3.11 5.59
CA ILE A 167 -2.13 2.73 6.62
C ILE A 167 -1.44 2.63 7.99
N GLY A 168 -0.25 2.04 8.05
CA GLY A 168 0.58 1.96 9.25
C GLY A 168 0.93 3.34 9.80
N PHE A 169 1.38 4.27 8.96
CA PHE A 169 1.71 5.65 9.36
C PHE A 169 0.51 6.41 9.95
N TYR A 170 -0.67 6.13 9.45
CA TYR A 170 -1.89 6.74 9.97
C TYR A 170 -2.28 6.18 11.34
N TRP A 171 -2.22 4.85 11.52
CA TRP A 171 -2.67 4.21 12.77
C TRP A 171 -1.60 4.17 13.85
N PHE A 172 -0.34 4.17 13.47
CA PHE A 172 0.79 4.12 14.42
C PHE A 172 1.85 5.16 14.05
N PRO A 173 1.53 6.46 14.14
CA PRO A 173 2.49 7.52 13.90
C PRO A 173 3.66 7.38 14.85
N THR A 174 4.89 7.46 14.35
CA THR A 174 6.10 7.21 15.13
C THR A 174 7.15 8.26 14.81
N ALA A 175 7.64 8.95 15.84
CA ALA A 175 8.76 9.86 15.71
C ALA A 175 10.05 9.04 15.44
N PRO A 176 10.89 9.47 14.49
CA PRO A 176 12.17 8.80 14.26
C PRO A 176 13.15 9.03 15.42
N PRO A 177 14.13 8.12 15.65
CA PRO A 177 15.12 8.22 16.72
C PRO A 177 15.82 9.59 16.80
N ARG A 178 16.15 10.20 15.65
CA ARG A 178 16.83 11.51 15.57
C ARG A 178 16.10 12.65 16.29
N LEU A 179 14.79 12.54 16.50
CA LEU A 179 14.00 13.50 17.26
C LEU A 179 14.03 13.23 18.78
N LEU A 180 14.60 12.11 19.21
CA LEU A 180 14.77 11.71 20.60
C LEU A 180 16.19 12.06 21.12
N SER A 181 16.60 13.32 20.97
CA SER A 181 17.95 13.77 21.37
C SER A 181 18.26 13.51 22.84
N GLN A 182 17.26 13.57 23.72
CA GLN A 182 17.39 13.25 25.15
C GLN A 182 17.72 11.77 25.42
N GLN A 183 17.50 10.89 24.43
CA GLN A 183 17.83 9.46 24.49
C GLN A 183 19.18 9.12 23.85
N GLY A 184 19.99 10.15 23.52
CA GLY A 184 21.34 9.99 22.97
C GLY A 184 21.42 9.82 21.46
N PHE A 185 20.34 10.11 20.73
CA PHE A 185 20.37 10.11 19.25
C PHE A 185 20.81 11.44 18.67
N VAL A 186 21.52 11.38 17.55
CA VAL A 186 21.98 12.53 16.78
C VAL A 186 21.33 12.54 15.41
N ASP A 187 20.85 13.69 14.95
CA ASP A 187 20.35 13.87 13.59
C ASP A 187 21.50 14.05 12.60
N ILE A 188 21.92 12.95 11.94
CA ILE A 188 23.00 12.95 10.96
C ILE A 188 22.63 13.79 9.73
N MET A 189 21.35 13.86 9.36
CA MET A 189 20.90 14.69 8.23
C MET A 189 21.10 16.17 8.54
N SER A 190 20.72 16.61 9.73
CA SER A 190 20.96 17.97 10.20
C SER A 190 22.47 18.28 10.29
N GLN A 191 23.26 17.37 10.86
CA GLN A 191 24.72 17.50 10.97
C GLN A 191 25.40 17.75 9.62
N THR A 192 24.89 17.15 8.54
CA THR A 192 25.48 17.20 7.19
C THR A 192 24.79 18.20 6.26
N SER A 193 23.84 19.00 6.76
CA SER A 193 23.06 19.96 5.96
C SER A 193 23.89 21.08 5.34
N SER A 194 25.07 21.38 5.89
CA SER A 194 25.94 22.45 5.37
C SER A 194 26.43 22.22 3.93
N TRP A 195 26.49 20.96 3.47
CA TRP A 195 26.88 20.61 2.10
C TRP A 195 25.79 19.82 1.35
N GLY A 196 24.80 19.26 2.07
CA GLY A 196 23.71 18.49 1.49
C GLY A 196 22.66 19.37 0.80
N TRP A 197 21.83 18.77 -0.05
CA TRP A 197 20.69 19.44 -0.68
C TRP A 197 19.41 19.38 0.18
N TRP A 198 19.48 18.78 1.35
CA TRP A 198 18.40 18.69 2.34
C TRP A 198 18.49 19.83 3.36
N PRO A 199 17.34 20.25 3.95
CA PRO A 199 17.31 21.34 4.92
C PRO A 199 17.91 20.92 6.29
N GLU A 200 18.19 21.93 7.13
CA GLU A 200 18.68 21.74 8.51
C GLU A 200 17.71 20.89 9.38
N SER A 201 16.42 20.87 9.05
CA SER A 201 15.45 19.99 9.72
C SER A 201 15.74 18.49 9.57
N GLY A 202 16.77 18.14 8.81
CA GLY A 202 17.18 16.75 8.58
C GLY A 202 16.22 15.93 7.72
N THR A 203 15.20 16.57 7.13
CA THR A 203 14.19 15.89 6.33
C THR A 203 14.42 16.18 4.85
N PRO A 204 14.76 15.19 4.01
CA PRO A 204 14.90 15.42 2.58
C PRO A 204 13.59 15.90 1.95
N GLY A 205 13.63 17.02 1.26
CA GLY A 205 12.46 17.71 0.73
C GLY A 205 12.08 18.96 1.52
N SER A 206 11.06 19.70 1.09
CA SER A 206 10.56 20.82 1.90
C SER A 206 9.83 20.27 3.14
N ASP A 207 9.99 20.92 4.29
CA ASP A 207 9.30 20.57 5.55
C ASP A 207 7.78 20.48 5.36
N ALA A 208 7.26 21.25 4.39
CA ALA A 208 5.88 21.18 3.95
C ALA A 208 5.52 19.86 3.25
N ILE A 209 6.46 19.04 2.78
CA ILE A 209 6.22 17.82 1.99
C ILE A 209 6.58 16.53 2.75
N SER A 210 7.26 16.62 3.88
CA SER A 210 7.75 15.46 4.63
C SER A 210 6.90 15.17 5.87
N ASN A 211 6.40 13.95 6.03
CA ASN A 211 5.79 13.51 7.29
C ASN A 211 6.89 13.06 8.25
N GLN A 212 7.24 13.92 9.21
CA GLN A 212 8.31 13.64 10.19
C GLN A 212 7.98 12.46 11.12
N PHE A 213 6.71 12.08 11.26
CA PHE A 213 6.24 11.03 12.16
C PHE A 213 5.88 9.72 11.46
N ALA A 214 6.45 9.48 10.29
CA ALA A 214 6.24 8.28 9.49
C ALA A 214 7.45 7.30 9.59
N ALA A 215 7.93 7.01 10.81
CA ALA A 215 9.04 6.10 10.97
C ALA A 215 8.61 4.64 10.80
N MET A 216 7.47 4.21 11.34
CA MET A 216 7.02 2.81 11.32
C MET A 216 5.76 2.61 10.47
N PRO A 217 5.79 1.64 9.54
CA PRO A 217 6.90 0.77 9.11
C PRO A 217 7.86 1.47 8.12
N SER A 218 9.15 1.12 8.11
CA SER A 218 10.13 1.73 7.20
C SER A 218 9.88 1.39 5.73
N LEU A 219 9.43 2.38 4.95
CA LEU A 219 9.30 2.25 3.49
C LEU A 219 10.65 2.17 2.79
N HIS A 220 11.69 2.83 3.31
CA HIS A 220 13.04 2.73 2.77
C HIS A 220 13.51 1.28 2.75
N CYS A 221 13.34 0.57 3.87
CA CYS A 221 13.73 -0.83 4.00
C CYS A 221 12.86 -1.76 3.16
N ALA A 222 11.54 -1.53 3.13
CA ALA A 222 10.62 -2.31 2.31
C ALA A 222 10.93 -2.17 0.80
N TRP A 223 11.16 -0.95 0.32
CA TRP A 223 11.49 -0.70 -1.08
C TRP A 223 12.88 -1.21 -1.45
N ALA A 224 13.87 -1.04 -0.57
CA ALA A 224 15.20 -1.58 -0.80
C ALA A 224 15.17 -3.11 -0.88
N ALA A 225 14.46 -3.78 0.03
CA ALA A 225 14.28 -5.23 0.00
C ALA A 225 13.51 -5.68 -1.26
N TRP A 226 12.47 -4.95 -1.67
CA TRP A 226 11.76 -5.20 -2.92
C TRP A 226 12.68 -5.08 -4.15
N CYS A 227 13.50 -4.04 -4.23
CA CYS A 227 14.51 -3.87 -5.28
C CYS A 227 15.51 -5.03 -5.28
N GLY A 228 16.05 -5.34 -4.10
CA GLY A 228 17.05 -6.38 -3.91
C GLY A 228 16.53 -7.76 -4.35
N LEU A 229 15.35 -8.16 -3.87
CA LEU A 229 14.71 -9.41 -4.24
C LEU A 229 14.37 -9.46 -5.74
N SER A 230 13.88 -8.35 -6.30
CA SER A 230 13.58 -8.26 -7.73
C SER A 230 14.82 -8.48 -8.59
N LEU A 231 15.94 -7.84 -8.24
CA LEU A 231 17.22 -8.02 -8.93
C LEU A 231 17.77 -9.42 -8.70
N PHE A 232 17.74 -9.93 -7.49
CA PHE A 232 18.26 -11.25 -7.14
C PHE A 232 17.57 -12.38 -7.92
N PHE A 233 16.24 -12.38 -7.97
CA PHE A 233 15.50 -13.45 -8.64
C PHE A 233 15.39 -13.28 -10.15
N LEU A 234 15.38 -12.03 -10.66
CA LEU A 234 15.06 -11.77 -12.05
C LEU A 234 16.25 -11.31 -12.90
N ALA A 235 17.37 -10.88 -12.32
CA ALA A 235 18.54 -10.53 -13.12
C ALA A 235 19.26 -11.79 -13.67
N ARG A 236 19.85 -11.66 -14.86
CA ARG A 236 20.61 -12.75 -15.50
C ARG A 236 22.07 -12.80 -15.05
N ARG A 237 22.65 -11.62 -14.77
CA ARG A 237 24.07 -11.49 -14.42
C ARG A 237 24.27 -11.65 -12.91
N MET A 238 25.19 -12.51 -12.48
CA MET A 238 25.44 -12.78 -11.06
C MET A 238 25.84 -11.53 -10.27
N TRP A 239 26.69 -10.67 -10.82
CA TRP A 239 27.09 -9.44 -10.14
C TRP A 239 25.89 -8.50 -9.84
N VAL A 240 24.90 -8.43 -10.76
CA VAL A 240 23.66 -7.66 -10.50
C VAL A 240 22.85 -8.26 -9.36
N ARG A 241 22.79 -9.59 -9.27
CA ARG A 241 22.13 -10.30 -8.17
C ARG A 241 22.79 -10.03 -6.83
N ILE A 242 24.15 -10.05 -6.81
CA ILE A 242 24.92 -9.74 -5.60
C ILE A 242 24.69 -8.29 -5.17
N LEU A 243 24.81 -7.33 -6.08
CA LEU A 243 24.51 -5.92 -5.78
C LEU A 243 23.06 -5.73 -5.31
N GLY A 244 22.11 -6.48 -5.91
CA GLY A 244 20.74 -6.52 -5.46
C GLY A 244 20.58 -6.94 -4.01
N LEU A 245 21.36 -7.91 -3.52
CA LEU A 245 21.33 -8.31 -2.11
C LEU A 245 22.06 -7.32 -1.20
N ILE A 246 23.17 -6.75 -1.64
CA ILE A 246 23.93 -5.76 -0.85
C ILE A 246 23.09 -4.51 -0.58
N TYR A 247 22.30 -4.05 -1.55
CA TYR A 247 21.54 -2.80 -1.47
C TYR A 247 20.58 -2.71 -0.26
N PRO A 248 19.71 -3.68 0.04
CA PRO A 248 18.87 -3.60 1.23
C PRO A 248 19.69 -3.59 2.53
N PHE A 249 20.78 -4.34 2.65
CA PHE A 249 21.60 -4.33 3.85
C PHE A 249 22.27 -2.98 4.08
N THR A 250 22.81 -2.35 3.03
CA THR A 250 23.32 -0.98 3.15
C THR A 250 22.24 0.01 3.51
N THR A 251 21.03 -0.16 3.00
CA THR A 251 19.89 0.70 3.36
C THR A 251 19.50 0.53 4.83
N PHE A 252 19.46 -0.70 5.36
CA PHE A 252 19.16 -0.95 6.78
C PHE A 252 20.20 -0.27 7.68
N PHE A 253 21.49 -0.42 7.34
CA PHE A 253 22.58 0.28 8.03
C PHE A 253 22.37 1.80 7.99
N VAL A 254 22.09 2.36 6.82
CA VAL A 254 21.95 3.80 6.60
C VAL A 254 20.76 4.40 7.36
N VAL A 255 19.59 3.76 7.34
CA VAL A 255 18.40 4.32 7.99
C VAL A 255 18.50 4.28 9.52
N MET A 256 19.19 3.28 10.09
CA MET A 256 19.48 3.22 11.52
C MET A 256 20.62 4.15 11.88
N GLY A 257 21.73 4.12 11.15
CA GLY A 257 22.89 4.96 11.40
C GLY A 257 22.61 6.46 11.27
N SER A 258 21.70 6.86 10.39
CA SER A 258 21.27 8.25 10.26
C SER A 258 20.32 8.71 11.39
N GLY A 259 19.84 7.81 12.25
CA GLY A 259 18.85 8.10 13.28
C GLY A 259 17.42 8.26 12.74
N ASN A 260 17.14 7.77 11.53
CA ASN A 260 15.81 7.91 10.93
C ASN A 260 14.86 6.74 11.26
N HIS A 261 15.37 5.58 11.65
CA HIS A 261 14.56 4.40 11.96
C HIS A 261 15.12 3.58 13.12
N PHE A 262 14.20 3.03 13.91
CA PHE A 262 14.45 1.95 14.86
C PHE A 262 14.65 0.61 14.12
N ILE A 263 15.24 -0.38 14.78
CA ILE A 263 15.34 -1.74 14.20
C ILE A 263 13.93 -2.34 13.99
N LEU A 264 12.99 -2.05 14.88
CA LEU A 264 11.60 -2.50 14.75
C LEU A 264 10.91 -1.88 13.52
N ASP A 265 11.25 -0.65 13.12
CA ASP A 265 10.75 -0.05 11.89
C ASP A 265 11.22 -0.81 10.65
N VAL A 266 12.50 -1.24 10.67
CA VAL A 266 13.10 -2.06 9.61
C VAL A 266 12.35 -3.40 9.50
N LEU A 267 12.17 -4.09 10.63
CA LEU A 267 11.47 -5.37 10.67
C LEU A 267 10.01 -5.24 10.25
N ALA A 268 9.32 -4.19 10.70
CA ALA A 268 7.96 -3.90 10.29
C ALA A 268 7.86 -3.60 8.79
N GLY A 269 8.83 -2.88 8.21
CA GLY A 269 8.92 -2.65 6.77
C GLY A 269 9.06 -3.95 5.98
N LEU A 270 9.94 -4.86 6.42
CA LEU A 270 10.11 -6.18 5.80
C LEU A 270 8.84 -7.04 5.94
N ALA A 271 8.19 -7.02 7.10
CA ALA A 271 6.93 -7.70 7.33
C ALA A 271 5.83 -7.15 6.41
N THR A 272 5.75 -5.83 6.25
CA THR A 272 4.79 -5.17 5.33
C THR A 272 5.02 -5.61 3.88
N LEU A 273 6.29 -5.71 3.45
CA LEU A 273 6.62 -6.25 2.12
C LEU A 273 6.19 -7.71 1.98
N ALA A 274 6.44 -8.55 2.99
CA ALA A 274 6.03 -9.95 2.97
C ALA A 274 4.51 -10.11 2.89
N VAL A 275 3.75 -9.32 3.65
CA VAL A 275 2.28 -9.27 3.58
C VAL A 275 1.81 -8.80 2.21
N GLY A 276 2.40 -7.72 1.66
CA GLY A 276 2.10 -7.24 0.31
C GLY A 276 2.32 -8.30 -0.76
N ALA A 277 3.42 -9.04 -0.67
CA ALA A 277 3.71 -10.16 -1.57
C ALA A 277 2.69 -11.29 -1.42
N ALA A 278 2.36 -11.68 -0.18
CA ALA A 278 1.37 -12.72 0.10
C ALA A 278 -0.02 -12.36 -0.46
N VAL A 279 -0.46 -11.11 -0.30
CA VAL A 279 -1.72 -10.60 -0.86
C VAL A 279 -1.73 -10.73 -2.39
N VAL A 280 -0.70 -10.23 -3.07
CA VAL A 280 -0.62 -10.25 -4.54
C VAL A 280 -0.57 -11.68 -5.07
N PHE A 281 0.23 -12.55 -4.47
CA PHE A 281 0.31 -13.96 -4.90
C PHE A 281 -0.96 -14.73 -4.58
N GLY A 282 -1.62 -14.48 -3.45
CA GLY A 282 -2.90 -15.07 -3.08
C GLY A 282 -4.01 -14.71 -4.07
N ILE A 283 -4.12 -13.42 -4.44
CA ILE A 283 -5.08 -12.95 -5.45
C ILE A 283 -4.82 -13.64 -6.81
N ARG A 284 -3.56 -13.72 -7.23
CA ARG A 284 -3.19 -14.37 -8.51
C ARG A 284 -3.48 -15.86 -8.51
N ALA A 285 -3.21 -16.57 -7.41
CA ALA A 285 -3.50 -17.99 -7.25
C ALA A 285 -5.01 -18.25 -7.32
N SER A 286 -5.80 -17.49 -6.58
CA SER A 286 -7.26 -17.58 -6.57
C SER A 286 -7.87 -17.32 -7.94
N TRP A 287 -7.35 -16.32 -8.67
CA TRP A 287 -7.81 -16.01 -10.03
C TRP A 287 -7.50 -17.14 -11.01
N ARG A 288 -6.27 -17.70 -10.99
CA ARG A 288 -5.88 -18.85 -11.84
C ARG A 288 -6.77 -20.06 -11.56
N HIS A 289 -7.10 -20.31 -10.29
CA HIS A 289 -7.97 -21.41 -9.89
C HIS A 289 -9.39 -21.25 -10.45
N ARG A 290 -9.95 -20.04 -10.38
CA ARG A 290 -11.28 -19.72 -10.94
C ARG A 290 -11.33 -19.88 -12.46
N VAL A 291 -10.29 -19.42 -13.15
CA VAL A 291 -10.20 -19.56 -14.62
C VAL A 291 -10.13 -21.04 -15.03
N ARG A 292 -9.31 -21.85 -14.35
CA ARG A 292 -9.21 -23.29 -14.60
C ARG A 292 -10.55 -24.03 -14.38
N ARG A 293 -11.27 -23.72 -13.30
CA ARG A 293 -12.59 -24.30 -13.03
C ARG A 293 -13.58 -23.96 -14.14
N ARG A 294 -13.65 -22.70 -14.59
CA ARG A 294 -14.55 -22.30 -15.68
C ARG A 294 -14.26 -23.01 -16.99
N HIS A 295 -12.99 -23.27 -17.30
CA HIS A 295 -12.61 -24.05 -18.50
C HIS A 295 -13.01 -25.53 -18.36
N ALA A 296 -12.86 -26.14 -17.19
CA ALA A 296 -13.28 -27.52 -16.93
C ALA A 296 -14.80 -27.68 -17.05
N ASP A 297 -15.58 -26.73 -16.51
CA ASP A 297 -17.05 -26.76 -16.59
C ASP A 297 -17.54 -26.58 -18.02
N ARG A 298 -16.91 -25.71 -18.83
CA ARG A 298 -17.24 -25.54 -20.26
C ARG A 298 -16.89 -26.79 -21.09
N GLY A 299 -15.82 -27.52 -20.73
CA GLY A 299 -15.47 -28.78 -21.37
C GLY A 299 -16.47 -29.90 -21.11
N ARG A 300 -17.12 -29.91 -19.94
CA ARG A 300 -18.16 -30.89 -19.56
C ARG A 300 -19.51 -30.63 -20.23
N MET A 301 -19.80 -29.37 -20.61
CA MET A 301 -21.07 -28.99 -21.26
C MET A 301 -21.07 -29.09 -22.80
N ARG A 302 -20.01 -29.63 -23.46
CA ARG A 302 -20.05 -29.94 -24.87
C ARG A 302 -20.76 -31.29 -25.03
N PRO A 303 -21.97 -31.34 -25.66
CA PRO A 303 -22.63 -32.61 -25.97
C PRO A 303 -21.78 -33.36 -26.96
N ILE A 304 -21.58 -34.65 -26.69
CA ILE A 304 -21.07 -35.63 -27.63
C ILE A 304 -22.07 -35.66 -28.81
N ARG A 305 -21.65 -35.17 -29.96
CA ARG A 305 -22.39 -35.35 -31.23
C ARG A 305 -21.96 -36.64 -31.88
#